data_605439eaec6f19324cef178135747485
#
_entry.id   605439eaec6f19324cef178135747485
#
_cell.length_a   1.000
_cell.length_b   1.000
_cell.length_c   1.000
_cell.angle_alpha   90.00
_cell.angle_beta   90.00
_cell.angle_gamma   90.00
#
_symmetry.space_group_name_H-M   'P 1'
#
loop_
_entity.id
_entity.type
_entity.pdbx_description
1 polymer ?
#
loop_
_entity_poly.entity_id
_entity_poly.type
_entity_poly.pdbx_seq_one_letter_code
_entity_poly.pdbx_strand_id
1 'polypeptide(L)'
;MIKILHIAKPIGGVGVYIQLLTKHLQAGEFCNVLLCNKEDKITTFKNSLEEKIETFHINLNREIKPISDIKCLIDIIKKIRKIKPDIIHCHSAKAGILGRLVGTYLKIPTVYTPHAYSYLSTNSKLKKYTYKQIEKAFKFFSAKTLCCSLSEYNRTVNDLNFNKKMVLLWNNSIEDVADIAGNESRYSLPKKYICTIGRPSYQKNTELLINAIFEIKKKEKDIHLVVLGVGFYSPSLVKIKALIKKKSLESNITLVEWLERERALSILRKAELYISTSRYEGLPYAVIEALALGKPCVVTNVDGNKDLIEDDFNGFKVKKDKNEIVDKVLTLINNEESRERMGVNSRKYFEESFKIEKNISLLEEIYKSMK
;
A
#
# COMPACT_ATOMS: atom_id res chain seq x y z
N MET A 1 4.07 -23.11 18.78
CA MET A 1 4.20 -22.38 17.50
C MET A 1 2.81 -22.19 16.90
N ILE A 2 2.46 -20.98 16.49
CA ILE A 2 1.17 -20.65 15.86
C ILE A 2 1.34 -20.65 14.35
N LYS A 3 0.60 -21.50 13.64
CA LYS A 3 0.65 -21.61 12.19
C LYS A 3 -0.36 -20.66 11.55
N ILE A 4 0.12 -19.66 10.78
CA ILE A 4 -0.70 -18.65 10.13
C ILE A 4 -0.70 -18.90 8.63
N LEU A 5 -1.90 -19.09 8.05
CA LEU A 5 -2.08 -19.20 6.60
C LEU A 5 -2.48 -17.85 6.00
N HIS A 6 -1.59 -17.23 5.25
CA HIS A 6 -1.88 -16.03 4.49
C HIS A 6 -2.52 -16.39 3.15
N ILE A 7 -3.74 -15.89 2.90
CA ILE A 7 -4.41 -16.02 1.59
C ILE A 7 -4.35 -14.67 0.91
N ALA A 8 -3.61 -14.56 -0.18
CA ALA A 8 -3.32 -13.27 -0.80
C ALA A 8 -3.07 -13.34 -2.31
N LYS A 9 -3.19 -12.17 -2.95
CA LYS A 9 -2.49 -11.84 -4.19
C LYS A 9 -1.36 -10.89 -3.86
N PRO A 10 -0.13 -11.38 -3.61
CA PRO A 10 0.95 -10.60 -3.01
C PRO A 10 1.67 -9.71 -4.04
N ILE A 11 0.94 -8.75 -4.62
CA ILE A 11 1.45 -7.80 -5.60
C ILE A 11 1.40 -6.38 -5.02
N GLY A 12 2.48 -5.60 -5.23
CA GLY A 12 2.59 -4.23 -4.72
C GLY A 12 2.56 -4.17 -3.19
N GLY A 13 1.78 -3.25 -2.62
CA GLY A 13 1.72 -3.04 -1.16
C GLY A 13 1.33 -4.29 -0.36
N VAL A 14 0.49 -5.18 -0.89
CA VAL A 14 0.14 -6.45 -0.23
C VAL A 14 1.36 -7.38 -0.13
N GLY A 15 2.19 -7.43 -1.18
CA GLY A 15 3.44 -8.20 -1.14
C GLY A 15 4.41 -7.64 -0.10
N VAL A 16 4.58 -6.31 -0.06
CA VAL A 16 5.41 -5.64 0.95
C VAL A 16 4.91 -5.94 2.37
N TYR A 17 3.60 -5.84 2.59
CA TYR A 17 2.97 -6.15 3.88
C TYR A 17 3.30 -7.58 4.35
N ILE A 18 3.09 -8.59 3.48
CA ILE A 18 3.35 -9.99 3.83
C ILE A 18 4.84 -10.22 4.07
N GLN A 19 5.72 -9.63 3.25
CA GLN A 19 7.17 -9.76 3.41
C GLN A 19 7.64 -9.20 4.76
N LEU A 20 7.21 -7.98 5.11
CA LEU A 20 7.56 -7.36 6.39
C LEU A 20 7.03 -8.18 7.57
N LEU A 21 5.77 -8.63 7.48
CA LEU A 21 5.15 -9.42 8.51
C LEU A 21 5.88 -10.75 8.72
N THR A 22 6.14 -11.51 7.66
CA THR A 22 6.82 -12.81 7.78
C THR A 22 8.27 -12.68 8.26
N LYS A 23 8.96 -11.62 7.87
CA LYS A 23 10.35 -11.34 8.26
C LYS A 23 10.48 -10.94 9.74
N HIS A 24 9.48 -10.26 10.30
CA HIS A 24 9.55 -9.72 11.66
C HIS A 24 8.82 -10.54 12.72
N LEU A 25 7.86 -11.39 12.34
CA LEU A 25 7.27 -12.35 13.29
C LEU A 25 8.32 -13.36 13.74
N GLN A 26 8.39 -13.63 15.04
CA GLN A 26 9.35 -14.56 15.63
C GLN A 26 9.16 -15.98 15.10
N ALA A 27 10.13 -16.52 14.32
CA ALA A 27 10.05 -17.86 13.71
C ALA A 27 9.89 -19.01 14.72
N GLY A 28 10.35 -18.84 15.96
CA GLY A 28 10.16 -19.80 17.05
C GLY A 28 8.71 -19.87 17.56
N GLU A 29 7.94 -18.80 17.42
CA GLU A 29 6.56 -18.70 17.88
C GLU A 29 5.54 -18.79 16.74
N PHE A 30 5.89 -18.30 15.55
CA PHE A 30 4.99 -18.22 14.39
C PHE A 30 5.54 -18.95 13.18
N CYS A 31 4.70 -19.76 12.54
CA CYS A 31 4.98 -20.42 11.27
C CYS A 31 4.07 -19.83 10.20
N ASN A 32 4.65 -19.07 9.28
CA ASN A 32 3.91 -18.42 8.21
C ASN A 32 3.87 -19.30 6.96
N VAL A 33 2.68 -19.48 6.38
CA VAL A 33 2.44 -20.21 5.14
C VAL A 33 1.68 -19.32 4.17
N LEU A 34 2.05 -19.29 2.89
CA LEU A 34 1.38 -18.47 1.88
C LEU A 34 0.53 -19.32 0.93
N LEU A 35 -0.68 -18.89 0.66
CA LEU A 35 -1.58 -19.44 -0.36
C LEU A 35 -1.92 -18.33 -1.37
N CYS A 36 -1.46 -18.47 -2.61
CA CYS A 36 -1.54 -17.43 -3.64
C CYS A 36 -1.75 -18.01 -5.04
N ASN A 37 -1.87 -17.14 -6.06
CA ASN A 37 -2.02 -17.60 -7.44
C ASN A 37 -0.65 -18.05 -8.01
N LYS A 38 -0.63 -19.14 -8.77
CA LYS A 38 0.59 -19.65 -9.43
C LYS A 38 1.19 -18.65 -10.44
N GLU A 39 0.35 -17.86 -11.10
CA GLU A 39 0.76 -16.87 -12.10
C GLU A 39 1.34 -15.59 -11.51
N ASP A 40 1.17 -15.37 -10.22
CA ASP A 40 1.76 -14.21 -9.57
C ASP A 40 3.30 -14.37 -9.56
N LYS A 41 4.01 -13.48 -10.23
CA LYS A 41 5.48 -13.40 -10.13
C LYS A 41 5.82 -12.95 -8.71
N ILE A 42 6.07 -13.90 -7.84
CA ILE A 42 6.26 -13.67 -6.41
C ILE A 42 7.74 -13.63 -6.10
N THR A 43 8.16 -12.60 -5.38
CA THR A 43 9.40 -12.62 -4.62
C THR A 43 9.31 -13.75 -3.58
N THR A 44 10.36 -14.50 -3.39
CA THR A 44 10.39 -15.52 -2.32
C THR A 44 10.32 -14.84 -0.97
N PHE A 45 9.27 -15.08 -0.19
CA PHE A 45 9.15 -14.57 1.17
C PHE A 45 9.99 -15.39 2.13
N LYS A 46 10.58 -14.73 3.12
CA LYS A 46 11.41 -15.34 4.14
C LYS A 46 10.87 -15.05 5.55
N ASN A 47 11.17 -15.92 6.49
CA ASN A 47 10.89 -15.70 7.91
C ASN A 47 12.02 -14.89 8.60
N SER A 48 11.93 -14.69 9.91
CA SER A 48 12.94 -13.95 10.69
C SER A 48 14.31 -14.65 10.79
N LEU A 49 14.42 -15.90 10.36
CA LEU A 49 15.67 -16.67 10.25
C LEU A 49 16.21 -16.69 8.79
N GLU A 50 15.68 -15.84 7.92
CA GLU A 50 16.00 -15.79 6.48
C GLU A 50 15.66 -17.09 5.70
N GLU A 51 14.87 -17.99 6.27
CA GLU A 51 14.39 -19.22 5.64
C GLU A 51 13.15 -18.93 4.78
N LYS A 52 13.03 -19.64 3.66
CA LYS A 52 11.87 -19.53 2.76
C LYS A 52 10.61 -20.05 3.44
N ILE A 53 9.53 -19.25 3.44
CA ILE A 53 8.24 -19.74 3.92
C ILE A 53 7.59 -20.69 2.91
N GLU A 54 6.83 -21.65 3.43
CA GLU A 54 6.10 -22.60 2.59
C GLU A 54 5.01 -21.88 1.78
N THR A 55 4.95 -22.15 0.47
CA THR A 55 3.99 -21.50 -0.44
C THR A 55 3.20 -22.55 -1.22
N PHE A 56 1.88 -22.42 -1.16
CA PHE A 56 0.95 -23.21 -1.93
C PHE A 56 0.25 -22.36 -2.99
N HIS A 57 -0.22 -23.01 -4.05
CA HIS A 57 -0.87 -22.33 -5.16
C HIS A 57 -2.32 -22.74 -5.32
N ILE A 58 -3.16 -21.73 -5.63
CA ILE A 58 -4.57 -21.84 -5.98
C ILE A 58 -4.88 -20.93 -7.17
N ASN A 59 -6.04 -21.12 -7.80
CA ASN A 59 -6.47 -20.23 -8.87
C ASN A 59 -7.29 -19.05 -8.28
N LEU A 60 -6.62 -18.03 -7.73
CA LEU A 60 -7.22 -16.84 -7.13
C LEU A 60 -7.28 -15.70 -8.14
N ASN A 61 -8.28 -15.69 -8.99
CA ASN A 61 -8.49 -14.63 -9.99
C ASN A 61 -8.97 -13.32 -9.35
N ARG A 62 -8.59 -12.17 -9.94
CA ARG A 62 -9.04 -10.85 -9.44
C ARG A 62 -10.52 -10.59 -9.72
N GLU A 63 -11.00 -11.05 -10.86
CA GLU A 63 -12.38 -10.86 -11.29
C GLU A 63 -13.34 -11.80 -10.56
N ILE A 64 -14.60 -11.39 -10.42
CA ILE A 64 -15.67 -12.24 -9.89
C ILE A 64 -16.11 -13.18 -11.03
N LYS A 65 -15.84 -14.47 -10.87
CA LYS A 65 -16.24 -15.54 -11.81
C LYS A 65 -16.85 -16.69 -11.01
N PRO A 66 -18.19 -16.76 -10.85
CA PRO A 66 -18.86 -17.66 -9.89
C PRO A 66 -18.36 -19.11 -9.93
N ILE A 67 -18.30 -19.73 -11.10
CA ILE A 67 -17.86 -21.13 -11.25
C ILE A 67 -16.39 -21.30 -10.85
N SER A 68 -15.53 -20.39 -11.28
CA SER A 68 -14.11 -20.39 -10.90
C SER A 68 -13.93 -20.14 -9.40
N ASP A 69 -14.79 -19.31 -8.81
CA ASP A 69 -14.75 -18.96 -7.40
C ASP A 69 -15.16 -20.13 -6.50
N ILE A 70 -16.16 -20.91 -6.92
CA ILE A 70 -16.54 -22.16 -6.24
C ILE A 70 -15.40 -23.18 -6.31
N LYS A 71 -14.78 -23.35 -7.47
CA LYS A 71 -13.59 -24.25 -7.60
C LYS A 71 -12.45 -23.79 -6.69
N CYS A 72 -12.16 -22.47 -6.68
CA CYS A 72 -11.15 -21.89 -5.80
C CYS A 72 -11.48 -22.11 -4.32
N LEU A 73 -12.75 -21.97 -3.91
CA LEU A 73 -13.20 -22.21 -2.54
C LEU A 73 -12.94 -23.67 -2.12
N ILE A 74 -13.27 -24.65 -2.99
CA ILE A 74 -13.00 -26.07 -2.74
C ILE A 74 -11.50 -26.34 -2.61
N ASP A 75 -10.69 -25.71 -3.47
CA ASP A 75 -9.22 -25.86 -3.42
C ASP A 75 -8.64 -25.26 -2.14
N ILE A 76 -9.15 -24.10 -1.68
CA ILE A 76 -8.78 -23.51 -0.39
C ILE A 76 -9.10 -24.48 0.75
N ILE A 77 -10.29 -25.08 0.78
CA ILE A 77 -10.67 -26.07 1.82
C ILE A 77 -9.73 -27.26 1.83
N LYS A 78 -9.42 -27.85 0.64
CA LYS A 78 -8.50 -28.97 0.53
C LYS A 78 -7.09 -28.61 1.05
N LYS A 79 -6.58 -27.45 0.69
CA LYS A 79 -5.26 -26.96 1.15
C LYS A 79 -5.25 -26.71 2.66
N ILE A 80 -6.27 -26.06 3.21
CA ILE A 80 -6.38 -25.81 4.65
C ILE A 80 -6.41 -27.13 5.45
N ARG A 81 -7.15 -28.14 5.00
CA ARG A 81 -7.16 -29.46 5.64
C ARG A 81 -5.79 -30.15 5.65
N LYS A 82 -4.95 -29.90 4.61
CA LYS A 82 -3.57 -30.41 4.55
C LYS A 82 -2.63 -29.61 5.43
N ILE A 83 -2.71 -28.26 5.38
CA ILE A 83 -1.81 -27.33 6.08
C ILE A 83 -2.11 -27.32 7.58
N LYS A 84 -3.38 -27.44 7.98
CA LYS A 84 -3.89 -27.37 9.35
C LYS A 84 -3.40 -26.09 10.06
N PRO A 85 -3.76 -24.90 9.55
CA PRO A 85 -3.37 -23.65 10.19
C PRO A 85 -4.17 -23.42 11.48
N ASP A 86 -3.57 -22.73 12.45
CA ASP A 86 -4.25 -22.26 13.64
C ASP A 86 -5.07 -20.97 13.32
N ILE A 87 -4.57 -20.14 12.40
CA ILE A 87 -5.18 -18.86 12.00
C ILE A 87 -5.15 -18.72 10.48
N ILE A 88 -6.23 -18.19 9.91
CA ILE A 88 -6.27 -17.76 8.51
C ILE A 88 -6.21 -16.24 8.47
N HIS A 89 -5.23 -15.67 7.75
CA HIS A 89 -5.14 -14.23 7.50
C HIS A 89 -5.36 -13.93 6.01
N CYS A 90 -6.48 -13.28 5.70
CA CYS A 90 -6.88 -12.97 4.33
C CYS A 90 -6.53 -11.54 3.97
N HIS A 91 -5.97 -11.32 2.77
CA HIS A 91 -5.53 -10.02 2.30
C HIS A 91 -6.28 -9.58 1.05
N SER A 92 -6.87 -8.39 1.08
CA SER A 92 -7.70 -7.79 0.03
C SER A 92 -9.05 -8.49 -0.20
N ALA A 93 -9.95 -7.85 -0.96
CA ALA A 93 -11.36 -8.19 -1.02
C ALA A 93 -11.65 -9.65 -1.43
N LYS A 94 -11.05 -10.15 -2.52
CA LYS A 94 -11.35 -11.50 -3.03
C LYS A 94 -10.90 -12.60 -2.06
N ALA A 95 -9.65 -12.54 -1.59
CA ALA A 95 -9.14 -13.46 -0.57
C ALA A 95 -9.92 -13.32 0.74
N GLY A 96 -10.29 -12.08 1.10
CA GLY A 96 -11.13 -11.79 2.27
C GLY A 96 -12.51 -12.43 2.20
N ILE A 97 -13.16 -12.42 1.04
CA ILE A 97 -14.46 -13.09 0.86
C ILE A 97 -14.30 -14.61 1.01
N LEU A 98 -13.43 -15.22 0.21
CA LEU A 98 -13.28 -16.67 0.18
C LEU A 98 -12.73 -17.21 1.51
N GLY A 99 -11.73 -16.55 2.09
CA GLY A 99 -11.13 -17.00 3.34
C GLY A 99 -12.05 -16.84 4.55
N ARG A 100 -12.84 -15.77 4.65
CA ARG A 100 -13.84 -15.62 5.73
C ARG A 100 -14.94 -16.69 5.65
N LEU A 101 -15.40 -17.04 4.43
CA LEU A 101 -16.35 -18.15 4.23
C LEU A 101 -15.77 -19.48 4.71
N VAL A 102 -14.53 -19.79 4.28
CA VAL A 102 -13.88 -21.06 4.65
C VAL A 102 -13.54 -21.10 6.14
N GLY A 103 -13.01 -20.00 6.69
CA GLY A 103 -12.67 -19.92 8.11
C GLY A 103 -13.91 -20.13 9.01
N THR A 104 -15.03 -19.52 8.65
CA THR A 104 -16.30 -19.71 9.35
C THR A 104 -16.79 -21.18 9.22
N TYR A 105 -16.75 -21.74 8.01
CA TYR A 105 -17.16 -23.13 7.77
C TYR A 105 -16.30 -24.15 8.55
N LEU A 106 -14.99 -23.96 8.55
CA LEU A 106 -14.04 -24.85 9.23
C LEU A 106 -13.83 -24.49 10.72
N LYS A 107 -14.49 -23.44 11.22
CA LYS A 107 -14.34 -22.92 12.59
C LYS A 107 -12.88 -22.56 12.95
N ILE A 108 -12.12 -22.04 11.98
CA ILE A 108 -10.73 -21.58 12.16
C ILE A 108 -10.75 -20.07 12.39
N PRO A 109 -10.10 -19.56 13.46
CA PRO A 109 -9.92 -18.14 13.69
C PRO A 109 -9.41 -17.42 12.43
N THR A 110 -10.10 -16.35 12.03
CA THR A 110 -9.82 -15.67 10.76
C THR A 110 -9.61 -14.18 10.97
N VAL A 111 -8.57 -13.64 10.33
CA VAL A 111 -8.27 -12.21 10.23
C VAL A 111 -8.45 -11.77 8.77
N TYR A 112 -8.98 -10.59 8.58
CA TYR A 112 -9.12 -9.95 7.27
C TYR A 112 -8.48 -8.57 7.26
N THR A 113 -7.51 -8.33 6.38
CA THR A 113 -6.93 -7.00 6.12
C THR A 113 -7.38 -6.52 4.73
N PRO A 114 -8.18 -5.44 4.63
CA PRO A 114 -8.71 -4.94 3.36
C PRO A 114 -7.64 -4.39 2.40
N HIS A 115 -6.62 -3.71 2.90
CA HIS A 115 -5.62 -2.95 2.11
C HIS A 115 -6.26 -1.96 1.14
N ALA A 116 -7.15 -1.13 1.63
CA ALA A 116 -8.15 -0.32 0.95
C ALA A 116 -9.35 -1.13 0.42
N TYR A 117 -10.54 -0.72 0.82
CA TYR A 117 -11.77 -1.39 0.41
C TYR A 117 -12.04 -1.30 -1.08
N SER A 118 -12.47 -2.40 -1.68
CA SER A 118 -12.71 -2.53 -3.13
C SER A 118 -13.73 -1.53 -3.68
N TYR A 119 -14.72 -1.10 -2.89
CA TYR A 119 -15.69 -0.11 -3.32
C TYR A 119 -15.11 1.30 -3.54
N LEU A 120 -13.88 1.56 -3.09
CA LEU A 120 -13.14 2.79 -3.38
C LEU A 120 -12.48 2.76 -4.78
N SER A 121 -12.31 1.57 -5.37
CA SER A 121 -11.55 1.36 -6.62
C SER A 121 -12.33 1.68 -7.90
N THR A 122 -13.56 2.19 -7.79
CA THR A 122 -14.44 2.42 -8.96
C THR A 122 -15.18 3.74 -8.88
N ASN A 123 -15.41 4.36 -10.04
CA ASN A 123 -16.28 5.54 -10.18
C ASN A 123 -17.75 5.17 -10.44
N SER A 124 -18.03 3.92 -10.81
CA SER A 124 -19.40 3.46 -11.06
C SER A 124 -20.19 3.43 -9.74
N LYS A 125 -21.23 4.24 -9.64
CA LYS A 125 -22.11 4.30 -8.45
C LYS A 125 -22.68 2.91 -8.12
N LEU A 126 -23.13 2.16 -9.12
CA LEU A 126 -23.69 0.82 -8.95
C LEU A 126 -22.64 -0.16 -8.41
N LYS A 127 -21.46 -0.25 -9.03
CA LYS A 127 -20.37 -1.12 -8.55
C LYS A 127 -19.94 -0.75 -7.15
N LYS A 128 -19.82 0.56 -6.84
CA LYS A 128 -19.48 1.05 -5.51
C LYS A 128 -20.50 0.61 -4.47
N TYR A 129 -21.79 0.76 -4.78
CA TYR A 129 -22.86 0.31 -3.91
C TYR A 129 -22.80 -1.20 -3.70
N THR A 130 -22.74 -2.00 -4.77
CA THR A 130 -22.69 -3.47 -4.70
C THR A 130 -21.52 -3.97 -3.86
N TYR A 131 -20.31 -3.46 -4.13
CA TYR A 131 -19.12 -3.85 -3.36
C TYR A 131 -19.23 -3.47 -1.89
N LYS A 132 -19.81 -2.29 -1.60
CA LYS A 132 -20.04 -1.85 -0.22
C LYS A 132 -21.05 -2.77 0.49
N GLN A 133 -22.12 -3.21 -0.18
CA GLN A 133 -23.10 -4.13 0.40
C GLN A 133 -22.50 -5.52 0.64
N ILE A 134 -21.67 -6.02 -0.28
CA ILE A 134 -20.93 -7.26 -0.07
C ILE A 134 -20.07 -7.17 1.19
N GLU A 135 -19.24 -6.12 1.33
CA GLU A 135 -18.41 -5.95 2.54
C GLU A 135 -19.26 -5.86 3.81
N LYS A 136 -20.39 -5.12 3.78
CA LYS A 136 -21.33 -5.06 4.91
C LYS A 136 -21.91 -6.42 5.30
N ALA A 137 -22.21 -7.29 4.35
CA ALA A 137 -22.75 -8.62 4.62
C ALA A 137 -21.76 -9.50 5.41
N PHE A 138 -20.44 -9.27 5.20
CA PHE A 138 -19.40 -10.04 5.89
C PHE A 138 -19.21 -9.69 7.37
N LYS A 139 -19.90 -8.66 7.91
CA LYS A 139 -19.93 -8.40 9.36
C LYS A 139 -20.55 -9.53 10.18
N PHE A 140 -21.34 -10.39 9.54
CA PHE A 140 -22.00 -11.54 10.18
C PHE A 140 -21.11 -12.79 10.25
N PHE A 141 -19.93 -12.77 9.63
CA PHE A 141 -18.98 -13.87 9.68
C PHE A 141 -18.01 -13.68 10.87
N SER A 142 -17.62 -14.78 11.50
CA SER A 142 -16.72 -14.80 12.66
C SER A 142 -15.26 -14.54 12.23
N ALA A 143 -14.97 -13.30 11.78
CA ALA A 143 -13.62 -12.88 11.43
C ALA A 143 -13.31 -11.51 12.02
N LYS A 144 -12.12 -11.35 12.59
CA LYS A 144 -11.63 -10.01 12.99
C LYS A 144 -11.14 -9.25 11.77
N THR A 145 -11.48 -7.98 11.64
CA THR A 145 -10.94 -7.11 10.60
C THR A 145 -9.75 -6.34 11.17
N LEU A 146 -8.56 -6.55 10.60
CA LEU A 146 -7.32 -5.86 10.96
C LEU A 146 -7.08 -4.73 9.95
N CYS A 147 -7.39 -3.51 10.35
CA CYS A 147 -7.27 -2.32 9.53
C CYS A 147 -5.82 -1.81 9.53
N CYS A 148 -5.32 -1.41 8.37
CA CYS A 148 -3.95 -0.92 8.22
C CYS A 148 -3.80 0.59 8.43
N SER A 149 -4.91 1.31 8.69
CA SER A 149 -4.92 2.75 9.00
C SER A 149 -6.13 3.13 9.84
N LEU A 150 -6.04 4.27 10.52
CA LEU A 150 -7.16 4.84 11.27
C LEU A 150 -8.36 5.15 10.37
N SER A 151 -8.12 5.65 9.15
CA SER A 151 -9.18 5.87 8.16
C SER A 151 -9.90 4.58 7.78
N GLU A 152 -9.15 3.49 7.56
CA GLU A 152 -9.73 2.18 7.26
C GLU A 152 -10.53 1.62 8.44
N TYR A 153 -10.03 1.79 9.67
CA TYR A 153 -10.74 1.45 10.90
C TYR A 153 -12.06 2.23 11.02
N ASN A 154 -12.01 3.55 10.89
CA ASN A 154 -13.21 4.39 10.97
C ASN A 154 -14.24 4.03 9.90
N ARG A 155 -13.79 3.71 8.71
CA ARG A 155 -14.65 3.26 7.61
C ARG A 155 -15.28 1.90 7.90
N THR A 156 -14.55 0.99 8.50
CA THR A 156 -15.04 -0.33 8.90
C THR A 156 -16.14 -0.21 9.96
N VAL A 157 -15.91 0.59 10.96
CA VAL A 157 -16.87 0.79 12.07
C VAL A 157 -18.07 1.63 11.62
N ASN A 158 -17.83 2.80 11.02
CA ASN A 158 -18.88 3.79 10.78
C ASN A 158 -19.62 3.55 9.44
N ASP A 159 -18.89 3.26 8.33
CA ASP A 159 -19.51 3.11 7.01
C ASP A 159 -20.07 1.71 6.77
N LEU A 160 -19.39 0.69 7.31
CA LEU A 160 -19.76 -0.71 7.13
C LEU A 160 -20.53 -1.28 8.32
N ASN A 161 -20.60 -0.55 9.45
CA ASN A 161 -21.30 -0.93 10.68
C ASN A 161 -20.82 -2.26 11.28
N PHE A 162 -19.49 -2.47 11.31
CA PHE A 162 -18.90 -3.60 12.00
C PHE A 162 -18.89 -3.35 13.52
N ASN A 163 -19.04 -4.41 14.31
CA ASN A 163 -18.87 -4.35 15.75
C ASN A 163 -17.41 -3.95 16.08
N LYS A 164 -17.24 -2.91 16.88
CA LYS A 164 -15.90 -2.41 17.28
C LYS A 164 -15.01 -3.49 17.90
N LYS A 165 -15.58 -4.45 18.63
CA LYS A 165 -14.83 -5.58 19.22
C LYS A 165 -14.22 -6.52 18.18
N MET A 166 -14.74 -6.48 16.95
CA MET A 166 -14.25 -7.30 15.81
C MET A 166 -13.33 -6.52 14.87
N VAL A 167 -13.03 -5.26 15.18
CA VAL A 167 -12.18 -4.39 14.35
C VAL A 167 -10.93 -4.02 15.14
N LEU A 168 -9.79 -4.33 14.57
CA LEU A 168 -8.47 -4.09 15.13
C LEU A 168 -7.72 -3.09 14.24
N LEU A 169 -6.82 -2.33 14.82
CA LEU A 169 -5.94 -1.41 14.10
C LEU A 169 -4.49 -1.86 14.28
N TRP A 170 -3.81 -2.05 13.17
CA TRP A 170 -2.37 -2.24 13.11
C TRP A 170 -1.82 -1.49 11.90
N ASN A 171 -1.23 -0.34 12.14
CA ASN A 171 -0.71 0.51 11.08
C ASN A 171 0.39 -0.19 10.28
N ASN A 172 0.33 -0.06 8.95
CA ASN A 172 1.45 -0.45 8.11
C ASN A 172 2.73 0.22 8.63
N SER A 173 3.79 -0.56 8.73
CA SER A 173 5.08 -0.13 9.24
C SER A 173 6.19 -0.70 8.37
N ILE A 174 7.37 -0.09 8.40
CA ILE A 174 8.53 -0.54 7.64
C ILE A 174 9.78 -0.58 8.52
N GLU A 175 10.79 -1.30 8.06
CA GLU A 175 12.15 -1.20 8.58
C GLU A 175 12.70 0.21 8.37
N ASP A 176 13.61 0.64 9.23
CA ASP A 176 14.32 1.89 8.99
C ASP A 176 15.12 1.83 7.68
N VAL A 177 14.98 2.86 6.89
CA VAL A 177 15.61 2.95 5.56
C VAL A 177 16.69 4.02 5.49
N ALA A 178 17.07 4.62 6.64
CA ALA A 178 18.06 5.68 6.70
C ALA A 178 19.44 5.22 6.21
N ASP A 179 19.82 3.99 6.52
CA ASP A 179 21.15 3.45 6.25
C ASP A 179 21.23 2.64 4.94
N ILE A 180 20.15 2.61 4.16
CA ILE A 180 20.19 1.91 2.87
C ILE A 180 21.24 2.57 1.96
N ALA A 181 22.31 1.85 1.67
CA ALA A 181 23.37 2.29 0.78
C ALA A 181 22.81 2.62 -0.60
N GLY A 182 23.02 3.85 -1.04
CA GLY A 182 22.58 4.28 -2.36
C GLY A 182 23.48 3.72 -3.45
N ASN A 183 23.06 2.64 -4.12
CA ASN A 183 23.66 2.29 -5.40
C ASN A 183 23.27 3.34 -6.44
N GLU A 184 24.26 3.77 -7.25
CA GLU A 184 24.01 4.76 -8.30
C GLU A 184 22.89 4.33 -9.23
N SER A 185 21.99 5.27 -9.49
CA SER A 185 20.92 5.07 -10.47
C SER A 185 21.49 5.02 -11.88
N ARG A 186 21.07 4.03 -12.68
CA ARG A 186 21.36 4.02 -14.13
C ARG A 186 20.67 5.17 -14.90
N TYR A 187 19.80 5.91 -14.23
CA TYR A 187 19.09 7.04 -14.79
C TYR A 187 19.85 8.33 -14.52
N SER A 188 20.14 9.11 -15.58
CA SER A 188 20.64 10.48 -15.45
C SER A 188 19.48 11.36 -15.01
N LEU A 189 19.45 11.71 -13.73
CA LEU A 189 18.43 12.56 -13.13
C LEU A 189 19.00 13.96 -12.87
N PRO A 190 18.19 15.02 -12.96
CA PRO A 190 18.64 16.36 -12.61
C PRO A 190 18.96 16.44 -11.11
N LYS A 191 19.72 17.48 -10.72
CA LYS A 191 20.10 17.67 -9.31
C LYS A 191 18.89 17.93 -8.41
N LYS A 192 17.88 18.65 -8.92
CA LYS A 192 16.64 19.00 -8.19
C LYS A 192 15.46 18.33 -8.87
N TYR A 193 14.66 17.58 -8.12
CA TYR A 193 13.44 16.95 -8.61
C TYR A 193 12.47 16.61 -7.48
N ILE A 194 11.23 16.47 -7.82
CA ILE A 194 10.18 15.92 -6.97
C ILE A 194 9.91 14.46 -7.36
N CYS A 195 9.49 13.63 -6.41
CA CYS A 195 9.38 12.19 -6.63
C CYS A 195 7.99 11.65 -6.27
N THR A 196 7.54 10.68 -7.04
CA THR A 196 6.38 9.85 -6.72
C THR A 196 6.70 8.38 -6.96
N ILE A 197 6.18 7.48 -6.11
CA ILE A 197 6.32 6.03 -6.26
C ILE A 197 4.95 5.42 -6.50
N GLY A 198 4.81 4.74 -7.63
CA GLY A 198 3.62 3.98 -7.94
C GLY A 198 3.34 3.85 -9.42
N ARG A 199 2.90 2.66 -9.80
CA ARG A 199 2.54 2.38 -11.21
C ARG A 199 1.42 3.30 -11.68
N PRO A 200 1.50 3.88 -12.89
CA PRO A 200 0.41 4.62 -13.51
C PRO A 200 -0.87 3.79 -13.56
N SER A 201 -1.86 4.18 -12.76
CA SER A 201 -3.12 3.46 -12.59
C SER A 201 -4.24 4.41 -12.19
N TYR A 202 -5.48 3.93 -12.25
CA TYR A 202 -6.63 4.67 -11.73
C TYR A 202 -6.44 5.10 -10.27
N GLN A 203 -5.92 4.19 -9.43
CA GLN A 203 -5.67 4.46 -8.01
C GLN A 203 -4.69 5.62 -7.81
N LYS A 204 -3.52 5.58 -8.46
CA LYS A 204 -2.44 6.57 -8.29
C LYS A 204 -2.71 7.92 -8.98
N ASN A 205 -3.68 7.98 -9.90
CA ASN A 205 -4.15 9.23 -10.55
C ASN A 205 -3.02 10.08 -11.14
N THR A 206 -2.07 9.42 -11.78
CA THR A 206 -0.89 10.06 -12.40
C THR A 206 -1.26 11.16 -13.40
N GLU A 207 -2.47 11.10 -14.00
CA GLU A 207 -2.99 12.14 -14.88
C GLU A 207 -3.12 13.50 -14.16
N LEU A 208 -3.64 13.50 -12.93
CA LEU A 208 -3.76 14.72 -12.12
C LEU A 208 -2.38 15.30 -11.82
N LEU A 209 -1.41 14.44 -11.50
CA LEU A 209 -0.04 14.85 -11.23
C LEU A 209 0.60 15.51 -12.45
N ILE A 210 0.51 14.89 -13.64
CA ILE A 210 1.05 15.48 -14.89
C ILE A 210 0.39 16.81 -15.22
N ASN A 211 -0.92 16.93 -14.97
CA ASN A 211 -1.61 18.20 -15.17
C ASN A 211 -1.12 19.28 -14.20
N ALA A 212 -0.80 18.92 -12.94
CA ALA A 212 -0.20 19.85 -11.99
C ALA A 212 1.22 20.25 -12.40
N ILE A 213 2.07 19.31 -12.83
CA ILE A 213 3.43 19.60 -13.34
C ILE A 213 3.38 20.57 -14.53
N PHE A 214 2.42 20.39 -15.43
CA PHE A 214 2.25 21.33 -16.55
C PHE A 214 1.98 22.77 -16.10
N GLU A 215 1.19 22.96 -15.06
CA GLU A 215 0.94 24.31 -14.51
C GLU A 215 2.15 24.83 -13.72
N ILE A 216 2.84 23.97 -12.96
CA ILE A 216 4.05 24.35 -12.22
C ILE A 216 5.14 24.82 -13.19
N LYS A 217 5.35 24.09 -14.31
CA LYS A 217 6.34 24.46 -15.34
C LYS A 217 6.18 25.89 -15.87
N LYS A 218 4.98 26.45 -15.85
CA LYS A 218 4.76 27.84 -16.30
C LYS A 218 5.42 28.85 -15.36
N LYS A 219 5.61 28.49 -14.09
CA LYS A 219 6.21 29.34 -13.04
C LYS A 219 7.65 28.94 -12.75
N GLU A 220 7.93 27.62 -12.76
CA GLU A 220 9.22 27.02 -12.48
C GLU A 220 9.62 26.13 -13.68
N LYS A 221 10.37 26.73 -14.64
CA LYS A 221 10.70 26.06 -15.92
C LYS A 221 11.52 24.78 -15.71
N ASP A 222 12.37 24.73 -14.68
CA ASP A 222 13.28 23.65 -14.38
C ASP A 222 12.68 22.56 -13.49
N ILE A 223 11.38 22.67 -13.18
CA ILE A 223 10.68 21.62 -12.42
C ILE A 223 10.86 20.26 -13.08
N HIS A 224 11.24 19.26 -12.30
CA HIS A 224 11.36 17.90 -12.80
C HIS A 224 10.65 16.90 -11.87
N LEU A 225 9.85 16.01 -12.48
CA LEU A 225 9.15 14.94 -11.78
C LEU A 225 9.78 13.59 -12.12
N VAL A 226 10.11 12.81 -11.10
CA VAL A 226 10.51 11.41 -11.25
C VAL A 226 9.36 10.51 -10.81
N VAL A 227 8.88 9.65 -11.73
CA VAL A 227 7.81 8.68 -11.47
C VAL A 227 8.43 7.29 -11.39
N LEU A 228 8.54 6.71 -10.21
CA LEU A 228 9.10 5.39 -9.96
C LEU A 228 8.03 4.29 -10.03
N GLY A 229 8.40 3.11 -10.54
CA GLY A 229 7.56 1.93 -10.57
C GLY A 229 6.67 1.81 -11.82
N VAL A 230 7.11 2.42 -12.91
CA VAL A 230 6.49 2.27 -14.23
C VAL A 230 6.83 0.90 -14.82
N GLY A 231 5.91 0.22 -15.51
CA GLY A 231 6.23 -1.04 -16.19
C GLY A 231 5.01 -1.89 -16.51
N PHE A 232 5.22 -3.22 -16.58
CA PHE A 232 4.27 -4.19 -17.09
C PHE A 232 2.85 -4.12 -16.47
N TYR A 233 2.78 -3.82 -15.17
CA TYR A 233 1.49 -3.69 -14.46
C TYR A 233 0.95 -2.25 -14.41
N SER A 234 1.30 -1.40 -15.38
CA SER A 234 0.87 0.00 -15.43
C SER A 234 -0.27 0.19 -16.44
N PRO A 235 -1.53 -0.05 -16.08
CA PRO A 235 -2.65 -0.06 -17.02
C PRO A 235 -2.90 1.28 -17.70
N SER A 236 -2.44 2.38 -17.13
CA SER A 236 -2.60 3.72 -17.70
C SER A 236 -1.35 4.24 -18.42
N LEU A 237 -0.29 3.43 -18.58
CA LEU A 237 1.02 3.90 -19.07
C LEU A 237 0.95 4.55 -20.45
N VAL A 238 0.24 3.92 -21.39
CA VAL A 238 0.10 4.46 -22.76
C VAL A 238 -0.55 5.85 -22.73
N LYS A 239 -1.63 5.99 -21.95
CA LYS A 239 -2.33 7.27 -21.77
C LYS A 239 -1.43 8.33 -21.14
N ILE A 240 -0.62 7.94 -20.15
CA ILE A 240 0.30 8.82 -19.45
C ILE A 240 1.40 9.33 -20.42
N LYS A 241 2.02 8.44 -21.20
CA LYS A 241 3.03 8.83 -22.20
C LYS A 241 2.43 9.79 -23.25
N ALA A 242 1.22 9.51 -23.73
CA ALA A 242 0.52 10.40 -24.67
C ALA A 242 0.23 11.79 -24.05
N LEU A 243 -0.15 11.82 -22.76
CA LEU A 243 -0.42 13.08 -22.05
C LEU A 243 0.86 13.91 -21.83
N ILE A 244 1.98 13.26 -21.48
CA ILE A 244 3.30 13.91 -21.35
C ILE A 244 3.67 14.57 -22.68
N LYS A 245 3.59 13.83 -23.80
CA LYS A 245 3.88 14.34 -25.14
C LYS A 245 2.95 15.49 -25.53
N LYS A 246 1.63 15.33 -25.33
CA LYS A 246 0.64 16.38 -25.64
C LYS A 246 0.92 17.70 -24.89
N LYS A 247 1.54 17.63 -23.72
CA LYS A 247 1.86 18.81 -22.89
C LYS A 247 3.31 19.28 -23.01
N SER A 248 4.10 18.68 -23.91
CA SER A 248 5.53 18.99 -24.08
C SER A 248 6.30 18.96 -22.77
N LEU A 249 6.13 17.86 -22.01
CA LEU A 249 6.73 17.64 -20.70
C LEU A 249 7.84 16.57 -20.70
N GLU A 250 8.30 16.13 -21.88
CA GLU A 250 9.30 15.07 -21.99
C GLU A 250 10.62 15.40 -21.29
N SER A 251 11.02 16.68 -21.29
CA SER A 251 12.20 17.16 -20.56
C SER A 251 11.97 17.33 -19.06
N ASN A 252 10.72 17.39 -18.59
CA ASN A 252 10.35 17.67 -17.20
C ASN A 252 9.89 16.44 -16.42
N ILE A 253 9.76 15.28 -17.09
CA ILE A 253 9.26 14.06 -16.44
C ILE A 253 10.11 12.87 -16.87
N THR A 254 10.69 12.19 -15.87
CA THR A 254 11.36 10.90 -16.07
C THR A 254 10.47 9.77 -15.55
N LEU A 255 10.14 8.84 -16.44
CA LEU A 255 9.44 7.60 -16.12
C LEU A 255 10.46 6.51 -15.84
N VAL A 256 10.59 6.10 -14.59
CA VAL A 256 11.54 5.08 -14.16
C VAL A 256 10.81 3.75 -14.04
N GLU A 257 11.30 2.74 -14.71
CA GLU A 257 10.77 1.39 -14.63
C GLU A 257 10.86 0.82 -13.22
N TRP A 258 10.21 -0.32 -13.02
CA TRP A 258 10.30 -1.01 -11.74
C TRP A 258 11.78 -1.28 -11.37
N LEU A 259 12.15 -0.90 -10.16
CA LEU A 259 13.46 -1.09 -9.56
C LEU A 259 13.34 -1.91 -8.29
N GLU A 260 14.42 -2.53 -7.88
CA GLU A 260 14.57 -3.05 -6.52
C GLU A 260 14.41 -1.92 -5.50
N ARG A 261 13.90 -2.27 -4.32
CA ARG A 261 13.49 -1.31 -3.29
C ARG A 261 14.62 -0.35 -2.90
N GLU A 262 15.82 -0.85 -2.70
CA GLU A 262 17.00 -0.07 -2.30
C GLU A 262 17.32 1.02 -3.34
N ARG A 263 17.26 0.67 -4.62
CA ARG A 263 17.48 1.63 -5.72
C ARG A 263 16.38 2.67 -5.82
N ALA A 264 15.11 2.27 -5.63
CA ALA A 264 14.00 3.20 -5.63
C ALA A 264 14.11 4.19 -4.46
N LEU A 265 14.49 3.72 -3.28
CA LEU A 265 14.69 4.54 -2.09
C LEU A 265 15.90 5.48 -2.24
N SER A 266 16.97 5.07 -2.92
CA SER A 266 18.12 5.96 -3.19
C SER A 266 17.73 7.14 -4.09
N ILE A 267 16.83 6.93 -5.06
CA ILE A 267 16.26 8.00 -5.86
C ILE A 267 15.35 8.88 -5.00
N LEU A 268 14.44 8.30 -4.23
CA LEU A 268 13.55 9.06 -3.35
C LEU A 268 14.33 9.91 -2.34
N ARG A 269 15.42 9.40 -1.79
CA ARG A 269 16.30 10.11 -0.84
C ARG A 269 16.84 11.43 -1.40
N LYS A 270 17.15 11.48 -2.69
CA LYS A 270 17.69 12.67 -3.35
C LYS A 270 16.60 13.67 -3.80
N ALA A 271 15.32 13.30 -3.73
CA ALA A 271 14.22 14.19 -4.08
C ALA A 271 14.06 15.33 -3.07
N GLU A 272 13.60 16.49 -3.53
CA GLU A 272 13.28 17.64 -2.66
C GLU A 272 12.02 17.39 -1.82
N LEU A 273 11.01 16.76 -2.41
CA LEU A 273 9.77 16.37 -1.75
C LEU A 273 9.16 15.13 -2.41
N TYR A 274 8.24 14.49 -1.70
CA TYR A 274 7.41 13.40 -2.21
C TYR A 274 6.01 13.91 -2.53
N ILE A 275 5.43 13.40 -3.64
CA ILE A 275 4.07 13.76 -4.04
C ILE A 275 3.20 12.52 -4.30
N SER A 276 1.96 12.51 -3.78
CA SER A 276 0.96 11.47 -4.06
C SER A 276 -0.38 12.07 -4.43
N THR A 277 -0.87 11.75 -5.63
CA THR A 277 -2.17 12.22 -6.14
C THR A 277 -3.23 11.13 -6.14
N SER A 278 -3.09 10.13 -5.28
CA SER A 278 -3.94 8.95 -5.23
C SER A 278 -5.42 9.28 -5.03
N ARG A 279 -6.31 8.47 -5.62
CA ARG A 279 -7.76 8.57 -5.41
C ARG A 279 -8.21 7.89 -4.11
N TYR A 280 -7.49 6.89 -3.68
CA TYR A 280 -7.71 6.12 -2.43
C TYR A 280 -6.45 5.33 -2.08
N GLU A 281 -6.22 5.08 -0.80
CA GLU A 281 -5.15 4.23 -0.26
C GLU A 281 -5.66 3.45 0.97
N GLY A 282 -4.90 2.41 1.38
CA GLY A 282 -5.07 1.80 2.70
C GLY A 282 -4.23 2.55 3.74
N LEU A 283 -2.93 2.31 3.74
CA LEU A 283 -1.87 3.14 4.32
C LEU A 283 -0.63 2.96 3.42
N PRO A 284 -0.29 3.95 2.58
CA PRO A 284 0.65 3.74 1.49
C PRO A 284 2.10 3.66 1.96
N TYR A 285 2.76 2.53 1.71
CA TYR A 285 4.18 2.34 2.01
C TYR A 285 5.08 3.42 1.43
N ALA A 286 4.81 3.87 0.21
CA ALA A 286 5.61 4.90 -0.44
C ALA A 286 5.60 6.25 0.29
N VAL A 287 4.51 6.60 0.97
CA VAL A 287 4.47 7.80 1.83
C VAL A 287 5.24 7.53 3.13
N ILE A 288 5.08 6.33 3.74
CA ILE A 288 5.85 5.95 4.93
C ILE A 288 7.35 5.96 4.62
N GLU A 289 7.76 5.44 3.46
CA GLU A 289 9.15 5.48 2.98
C GLU A 289 9.66 6.91 2.77
N ALA A 290 8.82 7.81 2.26
CA ALA A 290 9.16 9.22 2.15
C ALA A 290 9.35 9.88 3.52
N LEU A 291 8.46 9.60 4.49
CA LEU A 291 8.61 10.07 5.87
C LEU A 291 9.90 9.54 6.50
N ALA A 292 10.20 8.25 6.33
CA ALA A 292 11.42 7.61 6.85
C ALA A 292 12.70 8.23 6.29
N LEU A 293 12.66 8.74 5.06
CA LEU A 293 13.77 9.45 4.41
C LEU A 293 13.75 10.96 4.68
N GLY A 294 12.92 11.43 5.60
CA GLY A 294 12.83 12.84 5.97
C GLY A 294 12.35 13.73 4.82
N LYS A 295 11.41 13.24 3.98
CA LYS A 295 10.88 14.05 2.88
C LYS A 295 9.56 14.73 3.28
N PRO A 296 9.43 16.06 3.05
CA PRO A 296 8.14 16.70 3.12
C PRO A 296 7.23 16.13 2.03
N CYS A 297 5.94 15.97 2.34
CA CYS A 297 5.01 15.31 1.46
C CYS A 297 3.85 16.21 1.03
N VAL A 298 3.50 16.19 -0.26
CA VAL A 298 2.24 16.77 -0.75
C VAL A 298 1.33 15.61 -1.18
N VAL A 299 0.23 15.40 -0.48
CA VAL A 299 -0.62 14.23 -0.72
C VAL A 299 -2.10 14.63 -0.87
N THR A 300 -2.82 13.91 -1.71
CA THR A 300 -4.28 14.07 -1.75
C THR A 300 -4.91 13.68 -0.42
N ASN A 301 -5.90 14.46 0.05
CA ASN A 301 -6.65 14.21 1.27
C ASN A 301 -7.64 13.04 1.08
N VAL A 302 -7.09 11.82 1.08
CA VAL A 302 -7.83 10.57 0.97
C VAL A 302 -7.41 9.64 2.10
N ASP A 303 -8.18 8.58 2.34
CA ASP A 303 -7.85 7.57 3.35
C ASP A 303 -6.42 7.06 3.15
N GLY A 304 -5.74 6.76 4.24
CA GLY A 304 -4.36 6.36 4.26
C GLY A 304 -3.37 7.53 4.10
N ASN A 305 -3.52 8.36 3.10
CA ASN A 305 -2.68 9.56 2.94
C ASN A 305 -2.88 10.54 4.11
N LYS A 306 -4.14 10.83 4.44
CA LYS A 306 -4.47 11.79 5.50
C LYS A 306 -4.09 11.31 6.90
N ASP A 307 -3.86 10.00 7.06
CA ASP A 307 -3.41 9.41 8.32
C ASP A 307 -1.89 9.58 8.53
N LEU A 308 -1.15 9.90 7.47
CA LEU A 308 0.31 10.03 7.47
C LEU A 308 0.79 11.49 7.48
N ILE A 309 -0.05 12.41 7.02
CA ILE A 309 0.34 13.81 6.84
C ILE A 309 -0.49 14.71 7.73
N GLU A 310 0.20 15.59 8.44
CA GLU A 310 -0.35 16.73 9.17
C GLU A 310 0.08 18.01 8.46
N ASP A 311 -0.91 18.89 8.20
CA ASP A 311 -0.69 20.13 7.43
C ASP A 311 0.30 21.03 8.18
N ASP A 312 1.26 21.57 7.44
CA ASP A 312 2.33 22.44 7.89
C ASP A 312 3.30 21.82 8.92
N PHE A 313 3.09 20.56 9.30
CA PHE A 313 3.99 19.82 10.18
C PHE A 313 5.00 18.98 9.38
N ASN A 314 4.52 17.99 8.60
CA ASN A 314 5.36 17.10 7.79
C ASN A 314 5.00 17.13 6.29
N GLY A 315 4.12 18.03 5.88
CA GLY A 315 3.68 18.18 4.50
C GLY A 315 2.35 18.89 4.39
N PHE A 316 1.63 18.63 3.28
CA PHE A 316 0.33 19.20 3.01
C PHE A 316 -0.65 18.15 2.48
N LYS A 317 -1.88 18.18 2.99
CA LYS A 317 -3.04 17.49 2.45
C LYS A 317 -3.78 18.40 1.48
N VAL A 318 -3.94 17.97 0.25
CA VAL A 318 -4.61 18.76 -0.80
C VAL A 318 -5.85 18.02 -1.31
N LYS A 319 -6.85 18.75 -1.80
CA LYS A 319 -7.96 18.16 -2.54
C LYS A 319 -7.44 17.52 -3.83
N LYS A 320 -8.27 16.69 -4.47
CA LYS A 320 -7.98 16.16 -5.81
C LYS A 320 -8.16 17.24 -6.88
N ASP A 321 -7.52 18.37 -6.65
CA ASP A 321 -7.55 19.56 -7.49
C ASP A 321 -6.12 19.98 -7.85
N LYS A 322 -5.90 20.26 -9.14
CA LYS A 322 -4.56 20.59 -9.64
C LYS A 322 -4.02 21.90 -9.07
N ASN A 323 -4.88 22.87 -8.79
CA ASN A 323 -4.45 24.21 -8.37
C ASN A 323 -3.94 24.16 -6.92
N GLU A 324 -4.62 23.43 -6.02
CA GLU A 324 -4.11 23.21 -4.66
C GLU A 324 -2.76 22.47 -4.68
N ILE A 325 -2.62 21.45 -5.57
CA ILE A 325 -1.34 20.74 -5.72
C ILE A 325 -0.24 21.71 -6.17
N VAL A 326 -0.52 22.53 -7.18
CA VAL A 326 0.42 23.54 -7.69
C VAL A 326 0.84 24.50 -6.58
N ASP A 327 -0.12 25.05 -5.84
CA ASP A 327 0.14 25.97 -4.74
C ASP A 327 1.09 25.37 -3.70
N LYS A 328 0.76 24.18 -3.17
CA LYS A 328 1.55 23.55 -2.10
C LYS A 328 2.91 23.04 -2.57
N VAL A 329 3.01 22.55 -3.81
CA VAL A 329 4.32 22.19 -4.38
C VAL A 329 5.20 23.43 -4.55
N LEU A 330 4.67 24.54 -5.09
CA LEU A 330 5.44 25.78 -5.23
C LEU A 330 5.84 26.36 -3.87
N THR A 331 4.96 26.32 -2.86
CA THR A 331 5.30 26.72 -1.49
C THR A 331 6.53 25.98 -0.99
N LEU A 332 6.60 24.65 -1.19
CA LEU A 332 7.76 23.86 -0.73
C LEU A 332 9.00 24.07 -1.60
N ILE A 333 8.87 24.18 -2.92
CA ILE A 333 10.02 24.37 -3.81
C ILE A 333 10.72 25.69 -3.52
N ASN A 334 9.93 26.75 -3.27
CA ASN A 334 10.45 28.11 -3.07
C ASN A 334 10.83 28.43 -1.61
N ASN A 335 10.62 27.50 -0.68
CA ASN A 335 10.96 27.69 0.73
C ASN A 335 11.76 26.50 1.28
N GLU A 336 13.08 26.64 1.27
CA GLU A 336 14.01 25.61 1.73
C GLU A 336 13.87 25.34 3.24
N GLU A 337 13.73 26.39 4.05
CA GLU A 337 13.56 26.29 5.50
C GLU A 337 12.30 25.44 5.85
N SER A 338 11.20 25.69 5.16
CA SER A 338 9.98 24.86 5.32
C SER A 338 10.20 23.41 4.91
N ARG A 339 10.94 23.18 3.81
CA ARG A 339 11.26 21.79 3.38
C ARG A 339 12.09 21.05 4.42
N GLU A 340 13.11 21.70 4.96
CA GLU A 340 13.99 21.13 5.98
C GLU A 340 13.23 20.84 7.27
N ARG A 341 12.48 21.82 7.78
CA ARG A 341 11.66 21.68 8.98
C ARG A 341 10.66 20.52 8.85
N MET A 342 9.91 20.48 7.75
CA MET A 342 8.95 19.40 7.50
C MET A 342 9.64 18.05 7.28
N GLY A 343 10.82 18.04 6.70
CA GLY A 343 11.63 16.85 6.55
C GLY A 343 12.05 16.25 7.89
N VAL A 344 12.54 17.07 8.82
CA VAL A 344 12.86 16.65 10.20
C VAL A 344 11.63 16.10 10.89
N ASN A 345 10.48 16.78 10.78
CA ASN A 345 9.23 16.33 11.37
C ASN A 345 8.73 15.01 10.74
N SER A 346 8.89 14.84 9.41
CA SER A 346 8.57 13.59 8.72
C SER A 346 9.36 12.41 9.30
N ARG A 347 10.67 12.61 9.47
CA ARG A 347 11.55 11.58 10.04
C ARG A 347 11.15 11.24 11.48
N LYS A 348 10.94 12.24 12.32
CA LYS A 348 10.50 12.06 13.71
C LYS A 348 9.19 11.28 13.79
N TYR A 349 8.19 11.67 12.99
CA TYR A 349 6.89 10.99 12.97
C TYR A 349 6.99 9.53 12.51
N PHE A 350 7.85 9.24 11.52
CA PHE A 350 8.15 7.86 11.14
C PHE A 350 8.75 7.06 12.31
N GLU A 351 9.76 7.60 13.00
CA GLU A 351 10.44 6.92 14.10
C GLU A 351 9.52 6.62 15.28
N GLU A 352 8.57 7.49 15.54
CA GLU A 352 7.61 7.33 16.62
C GLU A 352 6.50 6.32 16.30
N SER A 353 6.05 6.28 15.03
CA SER A 353 4.77 5.63 14.70
C SER A 353 4.84 4.48 13.70
N PHE A 354 5.89 4.41 12.83
CA PHE A 354 5.88 3.50 11.67
C PHE A 354 7.11 2.59 11.57
N LYS A 355 7.96 2.52 12.60
CA LYS A 355 9.01 1.49 12.67
C LYS A 355 8.40 0.13 12.97
N ILE A 356 8.70 -0.88 12.13
CA ILE A 356 8.12 -2.22 12.27
C ILE A 356 8.54 -2.88 13.58
N GLU A 357 9.78 -2.65 14.02
CA GLU A 357 10.33 -3.21 15.27
C GLU A 357 9.54 -2.76 16.52
N LYS A 358 8.93 -1.59 16.47
CA LYS A 358 8.06 -1.10 17.56
C LYS A 358 6.64 -1.65 17.47
N ASN A 359 6.17 -1.93 16.26
CA ASN A 359 4.76 -2.24 16.03
C ASN A 359 4.49 -3.74 15.89
N ILE A 360 5.51 -4.57 15.66
CA ILE A 360 5.31 -6.00 15.40
C ILE A 360 4.76 -6.75 16.62
N SER A 361 5.17 -6.38 17.84
CA SER A 361 4.71 -6.99 19.09
C SER A 361 3.20 -6.93 19.24
N LEU A 362 2.58 -5.81 18.87
CA LEU A 362 1.12 -5.69 18.90
C LEU A 362 0.44 -6.70 17.97
N LEU A 363 1.02 -6.97 16.78
CA LEU A 363 0.49 -7.97 15.87
C LEU A 363 0.65 -9.39 16.42
N GLU A 364 1.77 -9.67 17.07
CA GLU A 364 2.00 -10.95 17.75
C GLU A 364 0.97 -11.19 18.85
N GLU A 365 0.68 -10.18 19.68
CA GLU A 365 -0.37 -10.23 20.70
C GLU A 365 -1.75 -10.49 20.08
N ILE A 366 -2.07 -9.81 18.96
CA ILE A 366 -3.32 -10.05 18.23
C ILE A 366 -3.44 -11.53 17.82
N TYR A 367 -2.39 -12.11 17.23
CA TYR A 367 -2.43 -13.51 16.83
C TYR A 367 -2.49 -14.47 18.04
N LYS A 368 -1.72 -14.20 19.11
CA LYS A 368 -1.75 -14.99 20.35
C LYS A 368 -3.15 -14.98 20.98
N SER A 369 -3.85 -13.84 20.95
CA SER A 369 -5.21 -13.70 21.50
C SER A 369 -6.29 -14.44 20.71
N MET A 370 -5.97 -14.96 19.54
CA MET A 370 -6.92 -15.66 18.66
C MET A 370 -6.78 -17.18 18.73
N LYS A 371 -5.70 -17.69 19.30
CA LYS A 371 -5.50 -19.12 19.52
C LYS A 371 -6.17 -19.58 20.80
#